data_805a6369a14efd83539ae640a3dbe978
#
_entry.id   805a6369a14efd83539ae640a3dbe978
#
_cell.length_a   1.000
_cell.length_b   1.000
_cell.length_c   1.000
_cell.angle_alpha   90.00
_cell.angle_beta   90.00
_cell.angle_gamma   90.00
#
_symmetry.space_group_name_H-M   'P 1'
#
loop_
_entity.id
_entity.type
_entity.pdbx_description
1 polymer ?
#
loop_
_entity_poly.entity_id
_entity_poly.type
_entity_poly.pdbx_seq_one_letter_code
_entity_poly.pdbx_strand_id
1 'polypeptide(L)'
;MSGVKWAPALRLYKGCSSSFSFRSFYRHSQPFPIPPSTRFNRSFSASSIMSSPDITLYTTQTPNGIKISIALEELGLPYKVEKIDISKNVQKEPWFLEINPNGRIPALTDTFKDGKKIRLFESGSILTYLAEQYDKDHKISYPQGTREYYETVSWLYFQNAGVGPMQGQANHFSRYAPERIEYGVNRYVNETRRLYSVLDAHLAQSKSGFLVGDHITIADISHWGWVAAAGWAGIDIEEFPHLKAWEEKLAAREGVEKGRHVPSPHTIKDLLKDKKKADEEAAKSRAWVQDGMKKDAK
;
A
#
# COMPACT_ATOMS: atom_id res chain seq x y z
N MET A 1 41.99 29.79 -10.16
CA MET A 1 41.46 30.63 -11.25
C MET A 1 40.42 29.80 -11.95
N SER A 2 39.17 30.04 -11.98
CA SER A 2 38.29 31.19 -11.88
C SER A 2 36.93 30.76 -11.29
N GLY A 3 36.45 31.52 -10.33
CA GLY A 3 35.16 31.29 -9.70
C GLY A 3 34.02 31.86 -10.55
N VAL A 4 32.92 31.13 -10.62
CA VAL A 4 31.66 31.65 -11.14
C VAL A 4 30.73 31.97 -9.97
N LYS A 5 30.50 33.25 -9.74
CA LYS A 5 29.54 33.78 -8.77
C LYS A 5 28.16 33.85 -9.47
N TRP A 6 27.17 33.24 -8.87
CA TRP A 6 25.76 33.45 -9.24
C TRP A 6 25.17 34.55 -8.35
N ALA A 7 24.68 35.64 -8.95
CA ALA A 7 23.91 36.68 -8.28
C ALA A 7 22.40 36.48 -8.52
N PRO A 8 21.52 36.79 -7.55
CA PRO A 8 20.08 36.65 -7.73
C PRO A 8 19.52 37.91 -8.41
N ALA A 9 18.75 37.72 -9.47
CA ALA A 9 18.01 38.79 -10.14
C ALA A 9 16.64 38.96 -9.46
N LEU A 10 16.51 39.98 -8.62
CA LEU A 10 15.22 40.56 -8.19
C LEU A 10 14.64 41.39 -9.33
N ARG A 11 13.51 40.97 -9.90
CA ARG A 11 12.67 41.80 -10.76
C ARG A 11 11.47 42.35 -9.95
N LEU A 12 11.54 43.66 -9.66
CA LEU A 12 10.43 44.47 -9.16
C LEU A 12 9.39 44.63 -10.28
N TYR A 13 8.16 44.18 -10.05
CA TYR A 13 7.00 44.63 -10.81
C TYR A 13 6.33 45.79 -10.08
N LYS A 14 6.44 46.98 -10.65
CA LYS A 14 5.69 48.17 -10.26
C LYS A 14 4.28 48.11 -10.83
N GLY A 15 3.38 48.57 -10.02
CA GLY A 15 1.95 48.61 -10.06
C GLY A 15 1.25 49.05 -11.34
N CYS A 16 0.05 48.53 -11.45
CA CYS A 16 -1.03 49.20 -12.19
C CYS A 16 -2.28 49.15 -11.31
N SER A 17 -2.62 50.30 -10.73
CA SER A 17 -3.87 50.53 -10.00
C SER A 17 -4.95 50.88 -11.03
N SER A 18 -5.94 50.02 -11.20
CA SER A 18 -7.20 50.39 -11.83
C SER A 18 -8.35 50.10 -10.86
N SER A 19 -8.91 51.19 -10.35
CA SER A 19 -10.11 51.21 -9.54
C SER A 19 -11.33 50.84 -10.36
N PHE A 20 -11.91 49.65 -10.09
CA PHE A 20 -13.24 49.29 -10.57
C PHE A 20 -14.26 49.53 -9.46
N SER A 21 -15.14 50.51 -9.70
CA SER A 21 -16.29 50.84 -8.87
C SER A 21 -17.39 49.80 -9.10
N PHE A 22 -17.71 48.99 -8.09
CA PHE A 22 -18.88 48.13 -8.10
C PHE A 22 -20.12 48.93 -7.75
N ARG A 23 -20.96 49.25 -8.73
CA ARG A 23 -22.35 49.69 -8.51
C ARG A 23 -23.19 48.47 -8.17
N SER A 24 -23.67 48.46 -6.94
CA SER A 24 -24.65 47.49 -6.40
C SER A 24 -25.98 47.64 -7.14
N PHE A 25 -26.41 46.62 -7.87
CA PHE A 25 -27.79 46.44 -8.32
C PHE A 25 -28.48 45.46 -7.38
N TYR A 26 -29.13 45.98 -6.34
CA TYR A 26 -30.13 45.24 -5.60
C TYR A 26 -31.42 45.18 -6.45
N ARG A 27 -31.68 44.03 -7.09
CA ARG A 27 -33.00 43.67 -7.58
C ARG A 27 -33.76 42.94 -6.46
N HIS A 28 -34.86 43.54 -6.02
CA HIS A 28 -35.84 42.87 -5.17
C HIS A 28 -36.41 41.67 -5.93
N SER A 29 -36.06 40.45 -5.54
CA SER A 29 -36.73 39.22 -5.96
C SER A 29 -37.76 38.87 -4.88
N GLN A 30 -39.01 38.83 -5.29
CA GLN A 30 -40.13 38.32 -4.50
C GLN A 30 -39.93 36.85 -4.13
N PRO A 31 -40.29 36.39 -2.91
CA PRO A 31 -40.16 35.01 -2.52
C PRO A 31 -41.18 34.15 -3.26
N PHE A 32 -40.69 33.07 -3.90
CA PHE A 32 -41.54 32.02 -4.47
C PHE A 32 -42.28 31.27 -3.36
N PRO A 33 -43.58 30.95 -3.54
CA PRO A 33 -44.31 30.12 -2.56
C PRO A 33 -43.78 28.71 -2.52
N ILE A 34 -43.39 28.25 -1.31
CA ILE A 34 -42.96 26.85 -1.06
C ILE A 34 -44.22 26.00 -1.05
N PRO A 35 -44.31 24.93 -1.90
CA PRO A 35 -45.40 23.99 -1.82
C PRO A 35 -45.36 23.18 -0.52
N PRO A 36 -46.52 22.76 0.05
CA PRO A 36 -46.52 22.04 1.31
C PRO A 36 -45.78 20.71 1.19
N SER A 37 -44.86 20.47 2.13
CA SER A 37 -44.12 19.22 2.22
C SER A 37 -45.04 18.05 2.50
N THR A 38 -45.27 17.22 1.49
CA THR A 38 -45.82 15.87 1.68
C THR A 38 -44.77 15.05 2.41
N ARG A 39 -44.99 14.80 3.70
CA ARG A 39 -44.23 13.81 4.49
C ARG A 39 -44.44 12.43 3.88
N PHE A 40 -43.51 12.00 3.04
CA PHE A 40 -43.37 10.57 2.75
C PHE A 40 -42.72 9.89 3.94
N ASN A 41 -43.56 9.31 4.82
CA ASN A 41 -43.08 8.31 5.78
C ASN A 41 -42.72 7.05 4.99
N ARG A 42 -41.52 6.98 4.45
CA ARG A 42 -40.91 5.70 4.09
C ARG A 42 -40.22 5.16 5.33
N SER A 43 -40.89 4.29 6.06
CA SER A 43 -40.24 3.37 6.99
C SER A 43 -39.37 2.43 6.15
N PHE A 44 -38.09 2.78 6.01
CA PHE A 44 -37.09 1.83 5.57
C PHE A 44 -36.76 0.91 6.75
N SER A 45 -37.52 -0.16 6.89
CA SER A 45 -37.06 -1.34 7.60
C SER A 45 -36.13 -2.08 6.66
N ALA A 46 -34.90 -1.62 6.57
CA ALA A 46 -33.82 -2.35 5.94
C ALA A 46 -33.05 -3.06 7.05
N SER A 47 -33.54 -4.20 7.49
CA SER A 47 -32.65 -5.25 7.96
C SER A 47 -31.90 -5.74 6.72
N SER A 48 -30.80 -5.05 6.36
CA SER A 48 -29.86 -5.63 5.41
C SER A 48 -29.23 -6.82 6.13
N ILE A 49 -29.73 -8.01 5.82
CA ILE A 49 -28.99 -9.24 6.03
C ILE A 49 -27.71 -9.02 5.22
N MET A 50 -26.64 -8.61 5.88
CA MET A 50 -25.31 -8.59 5.25
C MET A 50 -25.00 -10.04 4.95
N SER A 51 -25.09 -10.42 3.68
CA SER A 51 -24.57 -11.70 3.22
C SER A 51 -23.10 -11.80 3.69
N SER A 52 -22.70 -13.00 4.12
CA SER A 52 -21.30 -13.24 4.46
C SER A 52 -20.41 -12.78 3.30
N PRO A 53 -19.24 -12.17 3.57
CA PRO A 53 -18.33 -11.75 2.52
C PRO A 53 -18.02 -12.88 1.54
N ASP A 54 -18.06 -12.61 0.22
CA ASP A 54 -17.73 -13.58 -0.82
C ASP A 54 -16.35 -13.27 -1.43
N ILE A 55 -15.40 -13.00 -0.50
CA ILE A 55 -14.05 -12.57 -0.82
C ILE A 55 -13.24 -13.75 -1.35
N THR A 56 -12.59 -13.55 -2.50
CA THR A 56 -11.55 -14.44 -3.01
C THR A 56 -10.27 -13.64 -3.20
N LEU A 57 -9.21 -14.03 -2.49
CA LEU A 57 -7.89 -13.44 -2.57
C LEU A 57 -7.01 -14.26 -3.54
N TYR A 58 -6.53 -13.61 -4.59
CA TYR A 58 -5.57 -14.16 -5.55
C TYR A 58 -4.18 -13.68 -5.18
N THR A 59 -3.33 -14.60 -4.67
CA THR A 59 -2.06 -14.20 -4.06
C THR A 59 -0.99 -15.27 -4.15
N THR A 60 0.22 -14.88 -3.79
CA THR A 60 1.34 -15.76 -3.48
C THR A 60 2.21 -15.14 -2.39
N GLN A 61 3.18 -15.89 -1.87
CA GLN A 61 4.05 -15.49 -0.77
C GLN A 61 5.04 -14.42 -1.23
N THR A 62 4.60 -13.15 -1.14
CA THR A 62 5.40 -11.96 -1.45
C THR A 62 5.06 -10.84 -0.46
N PRO A 63 5.94 -9.84 -0.30
CA PRO A 63 5.65 -8.69 0.56
C PRO A 63 4.34 -7.95 0.22
N ASN A 64 3.89 -7.97 -1.03
CA ASN A 64 2.61 -7.38 -1.43
C ASN A 64 1.42 -8.32 -1.21
N GLY A 65 1.62 -9.63 -1.46
CA GLY A 65 0.56 -10.62 -1.32
C GLY A 65 0.06 -10.74 0.11
N ILE A 66 0.97 -10.81 1.06
CA ILE A 66 0.64 -10.97 2.49
C ILE A 66 -0.02 -9.75 3.12
N LYS A 67 0.05 -8.56 2.53
CA LYS A 67 -0.68 -7.38 3.02
C LYS A 67 -2.18 -7.66 3.16
N ILE A 68 -2.74 -8.31 2.14
CA ILE A 68 -4.18 -8.51 2.06
C ILE A 68 -4.63 -9.61 3.01
N SER A 69 -3.90 -10.72 3.09
CA SER A 69 -4.19 -11.77 4.05
C SER A 69 -4.07 -11.27 5.50
N ILE A 70 -3.05 -10.47 5.81
CA ILE A 70 -2.92 -9.84 7.14
C ILE A 70 -4.14 -8.96 7.45
N ALA A 71 -4.57 -8.10 6.53
CA ALA A 71 -5.74 -7.25 6.74
C ALA A 71 -7.02 -8.08 6.95
N LEU A 72 -7.21 -9.15 6.18
CA LEU A 72 -8.36 -10.06 6.33
C LEU A 72 -8.37 -10.76 7.70
N GLU A 73 -7.20 -11.22 8.17
CA GLU A 73 -7.06 -11.84 9.49
C GLU A 73 -7.23 -10.84 10.63
N GLU A 74 -6.70 -9.62 10.53
CA GLU A 74 -6.92 -8.55 11.53
C GLU A 74 -8.40 -8.15 11.64
N LEU A 75 -9.13 -8.20 10.54
CA LEU A 75 -10.58 -7.96 10.51
C LEU A 75 -11.41 -9.18 10.93
N GLY A 76 -10.83 -10.37 10.95
CA GLY A 76 -11.54 -11.64 11.21
C GLY A 76 -12.55 -11.99 10.11
N LEU A 77 -12.25 -11.64 8.86
CA LEU A 77 -13.15 -11.86 7.73
C LEU A 77 -12.93 -13.26 7.12
N PRO A 78 -13.99 -13.98 6.77
CA PRO A 78 -13.86 -15.21 6.00
C PRO A 78 -13.51 -14.90 4.54
N TYR A 79 -12.60 -15.68 3.96
CA TYR A 79 -12.18 -15.53 2.57
C TYR A 79 -11.70 -16.85 1.97
N LYS A 80 -11.74 -16.93 0.64
CA LYS A 80 -11.14 -17.98 -0.16
C LYS A 80 -9.77 -17.53 -0.65
N VAL A 81 -8.85 -18.47 -0.82
CA VAL A 81 -7.50 -18.18 -1.33
C VAL A 81 -7.28 -18.93 -2.63
N GLU A 82 -6.93 -18.19 -3.67
CA GLU A 82 -6.45 -18.74 -4.94
C GLU A 82 -4.95 -18.47 -5.04
N LYS A 83 -4.16 -19.55 -4.95
CA LYS A 83 -2.70 -19.46 -5.02
C LYS A 83 -2.25 -19.28 -6.46
N ILE A 84 -1.58 -18.17 -6.75
CA ILE A 84 -1.05 -17.84 -8.07
C ILE A 84 0.43 -18.21 -8.16
N ASP A 85 0.77 -19.14 -9.03
CA ASP A 85 2.16 -19.52 -9.30
C ASP A 85 2.81 -18.52 -10.26
N ILE A 86 3.41 -17.46 -9.70
CA ILE A 86 4.06 -16.41 -10.48
C ILE A 86 5.31 -16.92 -11.23
N SER A 87 5.90 -18.03 -10.79
CA SER A 87 7.06 -18.63 -11.48
C SER A 87 6.68 -19.24 -12.83
N LYS A 88 5.41 -19.64 -12.98
CA LYS A 88 4.83 -20.13 -14.23
C LYS A 88 4.11 -19.07 -15.04
N ASN A 89 4.14 -17.81 -14.59
CA ASN A 89 3.43 -16.69 -15.20
C ASN A 89 1.90 -16.86 -15.25
N VAL A 90 1.29 -17.57 -14.29
CA VAL A 90 -0.17 -17.72 -14.18
C VAL A 90 -0.88 -16.36 -14.10
N GLN A 91 -0.24 -15.36 -13.49
CA GLN A 91 -0.76 -13.99 -13.42
C GLN A 91 -0.83 -13.27 -14.79
N LYS A 92 -0.33 -13.87 -15.85
CA LYS A 92 -0.38 -13.37 -17.23
C LYS A 92 -1.38 -14.13 -18.11
N GLU A 93 -2.04 -15.14 -17.56
CA GLU A 93 -3.05 -15.91 -18.28
C GLU A 93 -4.33 -15.07 -18.50
N PRO A 94 -5.06 -15.28 -19.61
CA PRO A 94 -6.24 -14.48 -19.96
C PRO A 94 -7.27 -14.37 -18.84
N TRP A 95 -7.58 -15.47 -18.17
CA TRP A 95 -8.55 -15.47 -17.07
C TRP A 95 -8.13 -14.58 -15.89
N PHE A 96 -6.82 -14.53 -15.58
CA PHE A 96 -6.32 -13.67 -14.49
C PHE A 96 -6.29 -12.20 -14.93
N LEU A 97 -5.98 -11.91 -16.18
CA LEU A 97 -6.01 -10.55 -16.73
C LEU A 97 -7.42 -9.95 -16.73
N GLU A 98 -8.46 -10.77 -16.77
CA GLU A 98 -9.84 -10.30 -16.55
C GLU A 98 -10.07 -9.81 -15.11
N ILE A 99 -9.33 -10.34 -14.12
CA ILE A 99 -9.38 -9.91 -12.72
C ILE A 99 -8.47 -8.71 -12.50
N ASN A 100 -7.21 -8.84 -12.93
CA ASN A 100 -6.21 -7.78 -12.82
C ASN A 100 -5.52 -7.53 -14.17
N PRO A 101 -5.89 -6.46 -14.90
CA PRO A 101 -5.32 -6.16 -16.21
C PRO A 101 -3.83 -5.85 -16.18
N ASN A 102 -3.25 -5.52 -15.00
CA ASN A 102 -1.80 -5.35 -14.82
C ASN A 102 -1.06 -6.69 -14.80
N GLY A 103 -1.77 -7.82 -14.61
CA GLY A 103 -1.13 -9.14 -14.52
C GLY A 103 -0.13 -9.25 -13.38
N ARG A 104 -0.52 -8.79 -12.20
CA ARG A 104 0.26 -8.81 -10.95
C ARG A 104 -0.59 -9.32 -9.79
N ILE A 105 0.05 -9.85 -8.75
CA ILE A 105 -0.59 -10.15 -7.46
C ILE A 105 -0.24 -9.04 -6.44
N PRO A 106 -1.09 -8.84 -5.41
CA PRO A 106 -2.38 -9.47 -5.18
C PRO A 106 -3.50 -8.90 -6.07
N ALA A 107 -4.57 -9.69 -6.20
CA ALA A 107 -5.87 -9.24 -6.67
C ALA A 107 -6.96 -9.79 -5.75
N LEU A 108 -8.14 -9.20 -5.78
CA LEU A 108 -9.26 -9.60 -4.94
C LEU A 108 -10.56 -9.50 -5.74
N THR A 109 -11.45 -10.45 -5.55
CA THR A 109 -12.84 -10.34 -6.00
C THR A 109 -13.78 -10.45 -4.81
N ASP A 110 -14.92 -9.76 -4.91
CA ASP A 110 -15.95 -9.76 -3.89
C ASP A 110 -17.32 -9.52 -4.50
N THR A 111 -18.39 -9.60 -3.70
CA THR A 111 -19.73 -9.16 -4.06
C THR A 111 -19.98 -7.78 -3.43
N PHE A 112 -20.10 -6.75 -4.28
CA PHE A 112 -20.31 -5.39 -3.83
C PHE A 112 -21.76 -5.15 -3.32
N LYS A 113 -22.01 -3.99 -2.70
CA LYS A 113 -23.30 -3.62 -2.09
C LYS A 113 -24.50 -3.69 -3.05
N ASP A 114 -24.27 -3.57 -4.34
CA ASP A 114 -25.31 -3.68 -5.37
C ASP A 114 -25.58 -5.12 -5.83
N GLY A 115 -24.96 -6.11 -5.16
CA GLY A 115 -25.07 -7.53 -5.47
C GLY A 115 -24.23 -7.99 -6.66
N LYS A 116 -23.42 -7.11 -7.27
CA LYS A 116 -22.57 -7.45 -8.41
C LYS A 116 -21.16 -7.78 -7.96
N LYS A 117 -20.48 -8.59 -8.77
CA LYS A 117 -19.06 -8.85 -8.54
C LYS A 117 -18.22 -7.59 -8.78
N ILE A 118 -17.30 -7.33 -7.85
CA ILE A 118 -16.24 -6.35 -7.99
C ILE A 118 -14.90 -7.08 -8.08
N ARG A 119 -13.98 -6.51 -8.84
CA ARG A 119 -12.59 -6.93 -8.94
C ARG A 119 -11.69 -5.78 -8.54
N LEU A 120 -10.67 -6.06 -7.76
CA LEU A 120 -9.75 -5.07 -7.21
C LEU A 120 -8.31 -5.52 -7.42
N PHE A 121 -7.48 -4.58 -7.76
CA PHE A 121 -6.03 -4.75 -7.88
C PHE A 121 -5.33 -3.51 -7.32
N GLU A 122 -4.00 -3.55 -7.19
CA GLU A 122 -3.17 -2.69 -6.37
C GLU A 122 -3.40 -2.92 -4.86
N SER A 123 -2.35 -3.36 -4.17
CA SER A 123 -2.47 -3.75 -2.76
C SER A 123 -2.98 -2.62 -1.87
N GLY A 124 -2.60 -1.36 -2.13
CA GLY A 124 -3.13 -0.21 -1.40
C GLY A 124 -4.61 0.03 -1.65
N SER A 125 -5.08 -0.13 -2.89
CA SER A 125 -6.51 -0.02 -3.23
C SER A 125 -7.33 -1.12 -2.56
N ILE A 126 -6.82 -2.35 -2.53
CA ILE A 126 -7.50 -3.46 -1.86
C ILE A 126 -7.58 -3.22 -0.36
N LEU A 127 -6.49 -2.75 0.29
CA LEU A 127 -6.48 -2.38 1.70
C LEU A 127 -7.51 -1.29 2.02
N THR A 128 -7.58 -0.25 1.19
CA THR A 128 -8.57 0.82 1.33
C THR A 128 -9.99 0.28 1.21
N TYR A 129 -10.25 -0.59 0.22
CA TYR A 129 -11.56 -1.23 0.05
C TYR A 129 -11.96 -2.04 1.29
N LEU A 130 -11.06 -2.88 1.82
CA LEU A 130 -11.34 -3.68 3.02
C LEU A 130 -11.66 -2.80 4.23
N ALA A 131 -10.87 -1.75 4.44
CA ALA A 131 -11.10 -0.79 5.51
C ALA A 131 -12.46 -0.09 5.38
N GLU A 132 -12.83 0.39 4.19
CA GLU A 132 -14.08 1.14 3.97
C GLU A 132 -15.34 0.24 3.97
N GLN A 133 -15.23 -1.01 3.51
CA GLN A 133 -16.39 -1.89 3.42
C GLN A 133 -16.64 -2.70 4.71
N TYR A 134 -15.57 -3.12 5.38
CA TYR A 134 -15.65 -4.13 6.44
C TYR A 134 -15.17 -3.66 7.81
N ASP A 135 -14.38 -2.59 7.90
CA ASP A 135 -13.81 -2.11 9.16
C ASP A 135 -14.68 -1.03 9.81
N LYS A 136 -15.89 -1.40 10.22
CA LYS A 136 -16.85 -0.47 10.85
C LYS A 136 -16.41 0.01 12.21
N ASP A 137 -15.65 -0.82 12.93
CA ASP A 137 -15.16 -0.55 14.27
C ASP A 137 -13.76 0.12 14.26
N HIS A 138 -13.24 0.44 13.08
CA HIS A 138 -11.94 1.07 12.87
C HIS A 138 -10.77 0.32 13.53
N LYS A 139 -10.74 -1.02 13.38
CA LYS A 139 -9.67 -1.87 13.92
C LYS A 139 -8.33 -1.67 13.20
N ILE A 140 -8.38 -1.38 11.89
CA ILE A 140 -7.22 -1.17 11.01
C ILE A 140 -7.32 0.14 10.22
N SER A 141 -8.19 1.05 10.63
CA SER A 141 -8.44 2.33 9.95
C SER A 141 -8.87 3.41 10.94
N TYR A 142 -9.08 4.62 10.43
CA TYR A 142 -9.70 5.74 11.13
C TYR A 142 -10.89 6.27 10.31
N PRO A 143 -11.88 6.94 10.95
CA PRO A 143 -13.01 7.54 10.24
C PRO A 143 -12.56 8.53 9.16
N GLN A 144 -13.19 8.46 7.99
CA GLN A 144 -12.95 9.44 6.93
C GLN A 144 -13.15 10.88 7.43
N GLY A 145 -12.26 11.78 7.00
CA GLY A 145 -12.30 13.18 7.39
C GLY A 145 -11.53 13.51 8.67
N THR A 146 -11.02 12.51 9.41
CA THR A 146 -10.11 12.74 10.55
C THR A 146 -8.67 12.98 10.07
N ARG A 147 -7.83 13.54 10.96
CA ARG A 147 -6.40 13.71 10.66
C ARG A 147 -5.72 12.37 10.48
N GLU A 148 -6.00 11.43 11.37
CA GLU A 148 -5.45 10.08 11.38
C GLU A 148 -5.79 9.32 10.09
N TYR A 149 -6.98 9.54 9.51
CA TYR A 149 -7.33 8.99 8.21
C TYR A 149 -6.39 9.50 7.11
N TYR A 150 -6.17 10.82 7.02
CA TYR A 150 -5.30 11.37 5.99
C TYR A 150 -3.82 11.05 6.21
N GLU A 151 -3.37 10.94 7.45
CA GLU A 151 -2.03 10.44 7.78
C GLU A 151 -1.87 8.97 7.37
N THR A 152 -2.86 8.13 7.65
CA THR A 152 -2.89 6.72 7.20
C THR A 152 -2.78 6.62 5.67
N VAL A 153 -3.54 7.44 4.95
CA VAL A 153 -3.48 7.50 3.48
C VAL A 153 -2.09 7.95 3.02
N SER A 154 -1.49 8.94 3.68
CA SER A 154 -0.16 9.44 3.33
C SER A 154 0.90 8.34 3.48
N TRP A 155 0.90 7.60 4.58
CA TRP A 155 1.83 6.49 4.80
C TRP A 155 1.54 5.30 3.86
N LEU A 156 0.29 5.03 3.53
CA LEU A 156 -0.08 4.02 2.54
C LEU A 156 0.53 4.34 1.16
N TYR A 157 0.42 5.60 0.71
CA TYR A 157 1.04 6.05 -0.53
C TYR A 157 2.58 6.09 -0.45
N PHE A 158 3.14 6.46 0.70
CA PHE A 158 4.58 6.39 0.92
C PHE A 158 5.12 4.97 0.71
N GLN A 159 4.37 3.97 1.16
CA GLN A 159 4.71 2.57 0.90
C GLN A 159 4.58 2.21 -0.58
N ASN A 160 3.42 2.49 -1.19
CA ASN A 160 3.13 2.06 -2.56
C ASN A 160 3.98 2.78 -3.61
N ALA A 161 4.30 4.06 -3.40
CA ALA A 161 5.08 4.86 -4.33
C ALA A 161 6.60 4.84 -4.02
N GLY A 162 6.98 4.57 -2.79
CA GLY A 162 8.35 4.66 -2.31
C GLY A 162 8.92 3.29 -1.90
N VAL A 163 8.58 2.84 -0.69
CA VAL A 163 9.23 1.67 -0.07
C VAL A 163 9.15 0.43 -0.95
N GLY A 164 7.96 0.05 -1.39
CA GLY A 164 7.78 -1.15 -2.21
C GLY A 164 8.56 -1.12 -3.52
N PRO A 165 8.37 -0.09 -4.38
CA PRO A 165 9.09 0.02 -5.64
C PRO A 165 10.61 0.11 -5.48
N MET A 166 11.12 0.92 -4.55
CA MET A 166 12.56 1.13 -4.40
C MET A 166 13.24 -0.12 -3.83
N GLN A 167 12.68 -0.74 -2.81
CA GLN A 167 13.20 -2.01 -2.28
C GLN A 167 13.04 -3.15 -3.29
N GLY A 168 11.98 -3.16 -4.09
CA GLY A 168 11.81 -4.09 -5.19
C GLY A 168 12.92 -3.99 -6.23
N GLN A 169 13.34 -2.77 -6.58
CA GLN A 169 14.49 -2.54 -7.45
C GLN A 169 15.82 -2.89 -6.75
N ALA A 170 15.96 -2.61 -5.44
CA ALA A 170 17.13 -3.05 -4.67
C ALA A 170 17.26 -4.59 -4.72
N ASN A 171 16.16 -5.32 -4.53
CA ASN A 171 16.12 -6.77 -4.68
C ASN A 171 16.53 -7.21 -6.10
N HIS A 172 16.00 -6.53 -7.13
CA HIS A 172 16.31 -6.84 -8.52
C HIS A 172 17.80 -6.71 -8.82
N PHE A 173 18.39 -5.55 -8.56
CA PHE A 173 19.79 -5.29 -8.87
C PHE A 173 20.76 -6.09 -7.99
N SER A 174 20.38 -6.38 -6.74
CA SER A 174 21.22 -7.17 -5.84
C SER A 174 21.17 -8.68 -6.09
N ARG A 175 20.02 -9.21 -6.60
CA ARG A 175 19.78 -10.66 -6.64
C ARG A 175 19.33 -11.23 -7.97
N TYR A 176 18.57 -10.45 -8.79
CA TYR A 176 17.88 -10.98 -9.98
C TYR A 176 18.44 -10.48 -11.30
N ALA A 177 19.16 -9.37 -11.33
CA ALA A 177 19.76 -8.85 -12.54
C ALA A 177 20.71 -9.89 -13.18
N PRO A 178 20.75 -9.96 -14.54
CA PRO A 178 21.62 -10.92 -15.25
C PRO A 178 23.09 -10.63 -15.01
N GLU A 179 23.44 -9.39 -14.76
CA GLU A 179 24.78 -8.91 -14.44
C GLU A 179 24.74 -7.98 -13.22
N ARG A 180 25.85 -7.85 -12.51
CA ARG A 180 25.96 -6.93 -11.39
C ARG A 180 26.23 -5.53 -11.89
N ILE A 181 25.24 -4.65 -11.73
CA ILE A 181 25.33 -3.22 -12.05
C ILE A 181 25.46 -2.44 -10.74
N GLU A 182 26.68 -2.13 -10.36
CA GLU A 182 26.98 -1.53 -9.05
C GLU A 182 26.25 -0.20 -8.82
N TYR A 183 26.13 0.63 -9.85
CA TYR A 183 25.34 1.87 -9.79
C TYR A 183 23.87 1.60 -9.43
N GLY A 184 23.26 0.60 -10.06
CA GLY A 184 21.86 0.21 -9.78
C GLY A 184 21.69 -0.30 -8.35
N VAL A 185 22.58 -1.18 -7.90
CA VAL A 185 22.59 -1.67 -6.51
C VAL A 185 22.65 -0.50 -5.53
N ASN A 186 23.67 0.36 -5.67
CA ASN A 186 23.89 1.47 -4.75
C ASN A 186 22.75 2.48 -4.79
N ARG A 187 22.21 2.79 -5.98
CA ARG A 187 21.08 3.72 -6.15
C ARG A 187 19.85 3.28 -5.35
N TYR A 188 19.47 2.02 -5.47
CA TYR A 188 18.21 1.54 -4.90
C TYR A 188 18.36 1.08 -3.44
N VAL A 189 19.49 0.50 -3.05
CA VAL A 189 19.77 0.17 -1.65
C VAL A 189 19.83 1.46 -0.80
N ASN A 190 20.55 2.50 -1.27
CA ASN A 190 20.63 3.76 -0.56
C ASN A 190 19.29 4.47 -0.48
N GLU A 191 18.47 4.44 -1.55
CA GLU A 191 17.13 5.02 -1.50
C GLU A 191 16.23 4.25 -0.52
N THR A 192 16.31 2.93 -0.49
CA THR A 192 15.54 2.13 0.49
C THR A 192 15.98 2.45 1.92
N ARG A 193 17.29 2.60 2.18
CA ARG A 193 17.79 3.05 3.48
C ARG A 193 17.26 4.43 3.86
N ARG A 194 17.25 5.36 2.91
CA ARG A 194 16.66 6.69 3.14
C ARG A 194 15.18 6.61 3.54
N LEU A 195 14.41 5.78 2.85
CA LEU A 195 12.99 5.57 3.16
C LEU A 195 12.81 4.93 4.54
N TYR A 196 13.65 3.98 4.91
CA TYR A 196 13.66 3.37 6.23
C TYR A 196 14.05 4.37 7.32
N SER A 197 15.01 5.27 7.06
CA SER A 197 15.37 6.36 8.00
C SER A 197 14.18 7.30 8.27
N VAL A 198 13.31 7.54 7.27
CA VAL A 198 12.08 8.33 7.45
C VAL A 198 11.10 7.60 8.36
N LEU A 199 10.90 6.29 8.16
CA LEU A 199 10.04 5.48 9.02
C LEU A 199 10.59 5.40 10.44
N ASP A 200 11.89 5.16 10.60
CA ASP A 200 12.55 5.05 11.91
C ASP A 200 12.45 6.36 12.70
N ALA A 201 12.75 7.49 12.06
CA ALA A 201 12.66 8.81 12.69
C ALA A 201 11.21 9.18 13.08
N HIS A 202 10.22 8.76 12.29
CA HIS A 202 8.81 8.94 12.61
C HIS A 202 8.40 8.06 13.81
N LEU A 203 8.78 6.79 13.79
CA LEU A 203 8.48 5.82 14.86
C LEU A 203 9.18 6.19 16.18
N ALA A 204 10.35 6.83 16.13
CA ALA A 204 11.04 7.36 17.31
C ALA A 204 10.18 8.38 18.10
N GLN A 205 9.22 9.03 17.43
CA GLN A 205 8.33 10.02 18.04
C GLN A 205 6.95 9.41 18.36
N SER A 206 6.67 8.20 17.89
CA SER A 206 5.39 7.52 18.10
C SER A 206 5.30 6.97 19.52
N LYS A 207 4.32 7.46 20.29
CA LYS A 207 4.06 6.95 21.66
C LYS A 207 3.43 5.56 21.65
N SER A 208 2.67 5.26 20.62
CA SER A 208 1.97 3.97 20.47
C SER A 208 2.84 2.90 19.82
N GLY A 209 3.91 3.32 19.10
CA GLY A 209 4.70 2.42 18.28
C GLY A 209 3.97 1.91 17.03
N PHE A 210 2.95 2.65 16.55
CA PHE A 210 2.32 2.48 15.24
C PHE A 210 2.63 3.71 14.36
N LEU A 211 2.48 3.58 13.05
CA LEU A 211 2.71 4.69 12.11
C LEU A 211 1.71 5.82 12.30
N VAL A 212 0.47 5.50 12.67
CA VAL A 212 -0.58 6.50 12.90
C VAL A 212 -1.36 6.17 14.14
N GLY A 213 -1.61 7.18 14.97
CA GLY A 213 -2.49 7.10 16.12
C GLY A 213 -2.08 6.05 17.16
N ASP A 214 -3.03 5.24 17.63
CA ASP A 214 -2.88 4.37 18.80
C ASP A 214 -3.05 2.86 18.50
N HIS A 215 -3.39 2.49 17.28
CA HIS A 215 -3.58 1.10 16.86
C HIS A 215 -3.03 0.85 15.45
N ILE A 216 -2.94 -0.44 15.07
CA ILE A 216 -2.51 -0.86 13.73
C ILE A 216 -3.45 -0.30 12.66
N THR A 217 -2.89 0.15 11.54
CA THR A 217 -3.67 0.63 10.39
C THR A 217 -3.23 -0.06 9.09
N ILE A 218 -3.99 0.17 8.01
CA ILE A 218 -3.59 -0.28 6.67
C ILE A 218 -2.23 0.30 6.24
N ALA A 219 -1.79 1.41 6.83
CA ALA A 219 -0.44 1.95 6.65
C ALA A 219 0.62 0.98 7.19
N ASP A 220 0.47 0.55 8.45
CA ASP A 220 1.37 -0.43 9.08
C ASP A 220 1.37 -1.75 8.30
N ILE A 221 0.19 -2.28 8.01
CA ILE A 221 0.03 -3.54 7.25
C ILE A 221 0.73 -3.46 5.90
N SER A 222 0.65 -2.32 5.22
CA SER A 222 1.25 -2.13 3.90
C SER A 222 2.78 -2.19 3.92
N HIS A 223 3.42 -1.74 5.00
CA HIS A 223 4.87 -1.69 5.15
C HIS A 223 5.47 -2.99 5.67
N TRP A 224 4.74 -3.69 6.56
CA TRP A 224 5.33 -4.76 7.39
C TRP A 224 6.07 -5.82 6.57
N GLY A 225 5.46 -6.38 5.53
CA GLY A 225 6.08 -7.44 4.73
C GLY A 225 7.35 -7.03 4.01
N TRP A 226 7.48 -5.75 3.66
CA TRP A 226 8.69 -5.18 3.06
C TRP A 226 9.79 -5.02 4.08
N VAL A 227 9.48 -4.48 5.26
CA VAL A 227 10.45 -4.30 6.35
C VAL A 227 10.92 -5.65 6.89
N ALA A 228 10.01 -6.62 7.07
CA ALA A 228 10.37 -7.98 7.47
C ALA A 228 11.34 -8.69 6.49
N ALA A 229 11.36 -8.23 5.22
CA ALA A 229 12.25 -8.73 4.17
C ALA A 229 13.47 -7.79 3.89
N ALA A 230 13.81 -6.86 4.79
CA ALA A 230 14.89 -5.89 4.60
C ALA A 230 16.23 -6.55 4.20
N GLY A 231 16.61 -7.62 4.87
CA GLY A 231 17.83 -8.37 4.59
C GLY A 231 17.89 -9.00 3.20
N TRP A 232 16.74 -9.20 2.54
CA TRP A 232 16.71 -9.66 1.15
C TRP A 232 17.24 -8.60 0.18
N ALA A 233 17.05 -7.33 0.50
CA ALA A 233 17.63 -6.19 -0.21
C ALA A 233 19.08 -5.87 0.23
N GLY A 234 19.64 -6.63 1.17
CA GLY A 234 20.97 -6.37 1.73
C GLY A 234 21.00 -5.22 2.75
N ILE A 235 19.85 -4.94 3.38
CA ILE A 235 19.72 -3.89 4.41
C ILE A 235 19.65 -4.56 5.77
N ASP A 236 20.54 -4.15 6.68
CA ASP A 236 20.51 -4.58 8.07
C ASP A 236 19.47 -3.75 8.83
N ILE A 237 18.43 -4.40 9.34
CA ILE A 237 17.37 -3.72 10.10
C ILE A 237 17.88 -3.16 11.43
N GLU A 238 19.00 -3.66 11.94
CA GLU A 238 19.62 -3.15 13.16
C GLU A 238 20.09 -1.69 13.01
N GLU A 239 20.28 -1.20 11.79
CA GLU A 239 20.55 0.22 11.51
C GLU A 239 19.37 1.14 11.90
N PHE A 240 18.17 0.59 12.12
CA PHE A 240 16.90 1.30 12.30
C PHE A 240 16.16 0.78 13.56
N PRO A 241 16.58 1.14 14.76
CA PRO A 241 16.13 0.51 16.00
C PRO A 241 14.62 0.68 16.28
N HIS A 242 14.03 1.82 15.93
CA HIS A 242 12.60 2.07 16.12
C HIS A 242 11.76 1.32 15.08
N LEU A 243 12.24 1.25 13.84
CA LEU A 243 11.62 0.48 12.78
C LEU A 243 11.69 -1.03 13.07
N LYS A 244 12.79 -1.52 13.61
CA LYS A 244 12.94 -2.91 14.08
C LYS A 244 11.94 -3.22 15.19
N ALA A 245 11.88 -2.38 16.22
CA ALA A 245 10.92 -2.56 17.33
C ALA A 245 9.47 -2.55 16.85
N TRP A 246 9.13 -1.69 15.88
CA TRP A 246 7.83 -1.68 15.23
C TRP A 246 7.56 -2.98 14.46
N GLU A 247 8.54 -3.47 13.69
CA GLU A 247 8.38 -4.73 12.93
C GLU A 247 8.14 -5.91 13.86
N GLU A 248 8.89 -6.03 14.96
CA GLU A 248 8.74 -7.06 15.98
C GLU A 248 7.38 -6.98 16.69
N LYS A 249 6.94 -5.75 17.01
CA LYS A 249 5.62 -5.49 17.60
C LYS A 249 4.49 -5.99 16.70
N LEU A 250 4.57 -5.72 15.41
CA LEU A 250 3.56 -6.17 14.46
C LEU A 250 3.63 -7.69 14.25
N ALA A 251 4.82 -8.26 14.17
CA ALA A 251 5.02 -9.70 14.03
C ALA A 251 4.39 -10.52 15.18
N ALA A 252 4.30 -9.93 16.37
CA ALA A 252 3.68 -10.57 17.55
C ALA A 252 2.15 -10.55 17.54
N ARG A 253 1.51 -9.87 16.59
CA ARG A 253 0.04 -9.81 16.49
C ARG A 253 -0.50 -11.09 15.86
N GLU A 254 -1.62 -11.58 16.40
CA GLU A 254 -2.27 -12.81 15.91
C GLU A 254 -2.67 -12.71 14.42
N GLY A 255 -3.27 -11.57 14.00
CA GLY A 255 -3.67 -11.36 12.61
C GLY A 255 -2.49 -11.29 11.66
N VAL A 256 -1.37 -10.67 12.06
CA VAL A 256 -0.13 -10.65 11.28
C VAL A 256 0.48 -12.05 11.21
N GLU A 257 0.53 -12.78 12.34
CA GLU A 257 1.07 -14.15 12.37
C GLU A 257 0.28 -15.10 11.46
N LYS A 258 -1.05 -15.08 11.52
CA LYS A 258 -1.90 -15.88 10.65
C LYS A 258 -1.76 -15.47 9.18
N GLY A 259 -1.94 -14.19 8.91
CA GLY A 259 -2.01 -13.65 7.55
C GLY A 259 -0.68 -13.76 6.79
N ARG A 260 0.46 -13.62 7.48
CA ARG A 260 1.78 -13.76 6.83
C ARG A 260 2.06 -15.17 6.30
N HIS A 261 1.35 -16.18 6.77
CA HIS A 261 1.49 -17.56 6.33
C HIS A 261 0.53 -17.99 5.21
N VAL A 262 -0.15 -17.03 4.57
CA VAL A 262 -1.08 -17.29 3.45
C VAL A 262 -0.44 -16.86 2.12
N PRO A 263 -0.45 -17.73 1.10
CA PRO A 263 -1.01 -19.07 0.98
C PRO A 263 -0.02 -20.18 1.39
N SER A 264 1.13 -19.83 1.93
CA SER A 264 2.19 -20.74 2.34
C SER A 264 3.05 -20.10 3.44
N PRO A 265 3.86 -20.89 4.18
CA PRO A 265 4.69 -20.38 5.26
C PRO A 265 5.59 -19.20 4.85
N HIS A 266 5.62 -18.15 5.67
CA HIS A 266 6.51 -17.02 5.51
C HIS A 266 7.85 -17.32 6.16
N THR A 267 8.85 -17.66 5.35
CA THR A 267 10.14 -18.18 5.81
C THR A 267 11.31 -17.23 5.60
N ILE A 268 11.05 -15.99 5.19
CA ILE A 268 12.11 -15.04 4.78
C ILE A 268 13.15 -14.79 5.87
N LYS A 269 12.73 -14.63 7.13
CA LYS A 269 13.64 -14.42 8.25
C LYS A 269 14.54 -15.61 8.51
N ASP A 270 14.00 -16.83 8.37
CA ASP A 270 14.79 -18.06 8.56
C ASP A 270 15.70 -18.32 7.36
N LEU A 271 15.24 -18.02 6.16
CA LEU A 271 16.04 -18.09 4.94
C LEU A 271 17.27 -17.16 5.02
N LEU A 272 17.12 -15.98 5.57
CA LEU A 272 18.19 -14.98 5.70
C LEU A 272 19.26 -15.37 6.73
N LYS A 273 18.95 -16.28 7.67
CA LYS A 273 19.96 -16.84 8.61
C LYS A 273 20.96 -17.78 7.94
N ASP A 274 20.59 -18.35 6.78
CA ASP A 274 21.44 -19.29 6.02
C ASP A 274 21.75 -18.68 4.65
N LYS A 275 22.93 -18.06 4.55
CA LYS A 275 23.37 -17.39 3.32
C LYS A 275 23.32 -18.32 2.09
N LYS A 276 23.73 -19.60 2.25
CA LYS A 276 23.75 -20.54 1.13
C LYS A 276 22.34 -20.81 0.61
N LYS A 277 21.39 -21.05 1.51
CA LYS A 277 19.96 -21.23 1.13
C LYS A 277 19.38 -19.96 0.52
N ALA A 278 19.72 -18.79 1.05
CA ALA A 278 19.28 -17.52 0.50
C ALA A 278 19.80 -17.31 -0.93
N ASP A 279 21.06 -17.65 -1.20
CA ASP A 279 21.67 -17.54 -2.52
C ASP A 279 21.08 -18.57 -3.52
N GLU A 280 20.78 -19.79 -3.07
CA GLU A 280 20.08 -20.82 -3.86
C GLU A 280 18.66 -20.35 -4.25
N GLU A 281 17.91 -19.78 -3.30
CA GLU A 281 16.58 -19.27 -3.56
C GLU A 281 16.60 -18.03 -4.47
N ALA A 282 17.60 -17.17 -4.30
CA ALA A 282 17.82 -16.04 -5.21
C ALA A 282 18.12 -16.50 -6.65
N ALA A 283 18.89 -17.57 -6.81
CA ALA A 283 19.20 -18.14 -8.13
C ALA A 283 17.95 -18.70 -8.83
N LYS A 284 17.09 -19.42 -8.08
CA LYS A 284 15.79 -19.88 -8.60
C LYS A 284 14.90 -18.70 -9.01
N SER A 285 14.80 -17.72 -8.14
CA SER A 285 14.01 -16.50 -8.39
C SER A 285 14.53 -15.72 -9.60
N ARG A 286 15.85 -15.60 -9.77
CA ARG A 286 16.48 -14.97 -10.94
C ARG A 286 16.03 -15.61 -12.25
N ALA A 287 15.99 -16.93 -12.31
CA ALA A 287 15.66 -17.65 -13.53
C ALA A 287 14.25 -17.30 -14.04
N TRP A 288 13.23 -17.37 -13.18
CA TRP A 288 11.86 -17.07 -13.61
C TRP A 288 11.60 -15.57 -13.79
N VAL A 289 12.24 -14.69 -12.99
CA VAL A 289 12.14 -13.23 -13.19
C VAL A 289 12.66 -12.85 -14.56
N GLN A 290 13.81 -13.35 -14.96
CA GLN A 290 14.39 -13.06 -16.28
C GLN A 290 13.55 -13.65 -17.43
N ASP A 291 12.99 -14.85 -17.25
CA ASP A 291 12.07 -15.43 -18.24
C ASP A 291 10.80 -14.58 -18.39
N GLY A 292 10.22 -14.15 -17.27
CA GLY A 292 9.08 -13.24 -17.27
C GLY A 292 9.37 -11.94 -18.02
N MET A 293 10.49 -11.27 -17.73
CA MET A 293 10.89 -10.03 -18.41
C MET A 293 11.06 -10.20 -19.93
N LYS A 294 11.61 -11.34 -20.39
CA LYS A 294 11.73 -11.65 -21.83
C LYS A 294 10.37 -11.83 -22.49
N LYS A 295 9.38 -12.36 -21.78
CA LYS A 295 8.01 -12.52 -22.29
C LYS A 295 7.25 -11.19 -22.34
N ASP A 296 7.44 -10.35 -21.33
CA ASP A 296 6.82 -9.00 -21.26
C ASP A 296 7.40 -8.04 -22.34
N ALA A 297 8.59 -8.30 -22.88
CA ALA A 297 9.24 -7.48 -23.90
C ALA A 297 8.82 -7.82 -25.37
N LYS A 298 8.00 -8.85 -25.57
CA LYS A 298 7.44 -9.26 -26.87
C LYS A 298 6.02 -8.72 -27.05
#